data_c23ff08f61c3389cf367598187672585
#
_entry.id   c23ff08f61c3389cf367598187672585
#
_cell.length_a   1.000
_cell.length_b   1.000
_cell.length_c   1.000
_cell.angle_alpha   90.00
_cell.angle_beta   90.00
_cell.angle_gamma   90.00
#
_symmetry.space_group_name_H-M   'P 1'
#
loop_
_entity.id
_entity.type
_entity.pdbx_description
1 polymer ?
#
loop_
_entity_poly.entity_id
_entity_poly.type
_entity_poly.pdbx_seq_one_letter_code
_entity_poly.pdbx_strand_id
1 'polypeptide(L)'
;MGDITVVLGIGAAVLLISVIAVRVSIRLGLPSLLLYLGIGVLLGESVFGIKFDDADLTQSLGIAALVLILTEGGLTTRWHAVKTSLWLGVALSTVAVAVSVAVTGTALHFLLGLDWRMALLWGAVLSSTDAAAVFSVLRSLGVGARLTGALELESGLNDAPVYIAVVLLASADKISWTAPLLVLYELAAGALIGVLLGVFGAAALRRAALPATGLYPLATVAVCVIAYTAGDLVHASGFLAVYVAALALGNARLPHRADTLSFAEGLGWLAQIGLFVLLGLYASPSRLLDALVPALIAGVVLTFVARPLSVVLASLPFKVPWREQAFLSWSGLRGAVPIVFALIPLIQGVEGARDLVDAVFVLVIVLTAVQGSTLPFLARRLGLVNLHEAQEVQVDSSPLDELGAELLQVHIQRGSKLHGVYMTELRLPSGATVSLVVRSGKSFTPQPTTRLQVDDQLLIVTTEEARDAAERRIRAVDRAGRYARWKGETGD
;
A
#
# COMPACT_ATOMS: atom_id res chain seq x y z
N MET A 1 -33.08 12.82 17.77
CA MET A 1 -31.79 13.33 18.26
C MET A 1 -30.97 12.26 19.00
N GLY A 2 -31.59 11.28 19.67
CA GLY A 2 -30.87 10.19 20.35
C GLY A 2 -30.03 9.31 19.42
N ASP A 3 -30.51 8.99 18.24
CA ASP A 3 -29.87 8.06 17.32
C ASP A 3 -28.52 8.57 16.77
N ILE A 4 -28.43 9.85 16.42
CA ILE A 4 -27.17 10.40 15.88
C ILE A 4 -26.06 10.49 16.95
N THR A 5 -26.44 10.78 18.20
CA THR A 5 -25.51 10.83 19.33
C THR A 5 -24.94 9.45 19.63
N VAL A 6 -25.78 8.43 19.57
CA VAL A 6 -25.37 7.03 19.76
C VAL A 6 -24.45 6.59 18.62
N VAL A 7 -24.80 6.87 17.36
CA VAL A 7 -23.99 6.53 16.19
C VAL A 7 -22.62 7.20 16.24
N LEU A 8 -22.57 8.50 16.57
CA LEU A 8 -21.30 9.23 16.73
C LEU A 8 -20.46 8.65 17.87
N GLY A 9 -21.10 8.29 19.00
CA GLY A 9 -20.42 7.68 20.15
C GLY A 9 -19.82 6.30 19.80
N ILE A 10 -20.60 5.46 19.11
CA ILE A 10 -20.13 4.14 18.65
C ILE A 10 -18.96 4.33 17.65
N GLY A 11 -19.11 5.21 16.65
CA GLY A 11 -18.05 5.47 15.68
C GLY A 11 -16.75 5.95 16.32
N ALA A 12 -16.82 6.88 17.28
CA ALA A 12 -15.66 7.35 18.02
C ALA A 12 -15.02 6.24 18.87
N ALA A 13 -15.82 5.42 19.54
CA ALA A 13 -15.34 4.28 20.32
C ALA A 13 -14.65 3.24 19.43
N VAL A 14 -15.26 2.89 18.29
CA VAL A 14 -14.69 1.97 17.30
C VAL A 14 -13.34 2.48 16.80
N LEU A 15 -13.25 3.75 16.43
CA LEU A 15 -11.99 4.34 15.98
C LEU A 15 -10.92 4.27 17.07
N LEU A 16 -11.25 4.63 18.31
CA LEU A 16 -10.31 4.58 19.43
C LEU A 16 -9.83 3.16 19.73
N ILE A 17 -10.77 2.19 19.74
CA ILE A 17 -10.44 0.77 19.96
C ILE A 17 -9.55 0.27 18.81
N SER A 18 -9.85 0.64 17.58
CA SER A 18 -9.05 0.25 16.40
C SER A 18 -7.63 0.82 16.47
N VAL A 19 -7.44 2.06 16.89
CA VAL A 19 -6.11 2.66 17.11
C VAL A 19 -5.33 1.90 18.18
N ILE A 20 -5.98 1.53 19.29
CA ILE A 20 -5.36 0.73 20.36
C ILE A 20 -5.04 -0.69 19.84
N ALA A 21 -5.90 -1.28 19.02
CA ALA A 21 -5.74 -2.61 18.45
C ALA A 21 -4.47 -2.73 17.59
N VAL A 22 -3.98 -1.66 16.94
CA VAL A 22 -2.70 -1.66 16.22
C VAL A 22 -1.56 -2.09 17.13
N ARG A 23 -1.52 -1.55 18.37
CA ARG A 23 -0.47 -1.90 19.34
C ARG A 23 -0.53 -3.35 19.78
N VAL A 24 -1.74 -3.89 19.90
CA VAL A 24 -1.97 -5.31 20.21
C VAL A 24 -1.54 -6.19 19.04
N SER A 25 -1.91 -5.81 17.81
CA SER A 25 -1.52 -6.48 16.58
C SER A 25 0.00 -6.68 16.46
N ILE A 26 0.76 -5.60 16.68
CA ILE A 26 2.24 -5.65 16.61
C ILE A 26 2.80 -6.64 17.66
N ARG A 27 2.22 -6.69 18.86
CA ARG A 27 2.66 -7.62 19.92
C ARG A 27 2.34 -9.08 19.61
N LEU A 28 1.20 -9.33 18.96
CA LEU A 28 0.76 -10.67 18.60
C LEU A 28 1.38 -11.16 17.27
N GLY A 29 2.03 -10.28 16.50
CA GLY A 29 2.55 -10.59 15.17
C GLY A 29 1.46 -10.88 14.14
N LEU A 30 0.24 -10.39 14.37
CA LEU A 30 -0.89 -10.53 13.45
C LEU A 30 -1.10 -9.23 12.66
N PRO A 31 -1.53 -9.26 11.41
CA PRO A 31 -1.92 -8.06 10.68
C PRO A 31 -3.09 -7.33 11.36
N SER A 32 -2.97 -6.00 11.54
CA SER A 32 -4.00 -5.17 12.20
C SER A 32 -5.37 -5.23 11.51
N LEU A 33 -5.38 -5.50 10.22
CA LEU A 33 -6.59 -5.62 9.40
C LEU A 33 -7.58 -6.67 9.94
N LEU A 34 -7.05 -7.80 10.44
CA LEU A 34 -7.86 -8.86 11.04
C LEU A 34 -8.57 -8.39 12.32
N LEU A 35 -7.93 -7.52 13.09
CA LEU A 35 -8.53 -6.96 14.30
C LEU A 35 -9.65 -5.98 13.93
N TYR A 36 -9.48 -5.16 12.91
CA TYR A 36 -10.52 -4.24 12.43
C TYR A 36 -11.74 -5.01 11.90
N LEU A 37 -11.49 -6.05 11.10
CA LEU A 37 -12.54 -6.95 10.63
C LEU A 37 -13.26 -7.61 11.81
N GLY A 38 -12.51 -8.12 12.80
CA GLY A 38 -13.05 -8.71 14.02
C GLY A 38 -13.91 -7.74 14.83
N ILE A 39 -13.50 -6.47 14.96
CA ILE A 39 -14.31 -5.42 15.62
C ILE A 39 -15.63 -5.25 14.88
N GLY A 40 -15.62 -5.20 13.54
CA GLY A 40 -16.82 -5.12 12.73
C GLY A 40 -17.76 -6.31 12.94
N VAL A 41 -17.23 -7.53 12.93
CA VAL A 41 -17.99 -8.77 13.19
C VAL A 41 -18.61 -8.77 14.58
N LEU A 42 -17.90 -8.30 15.60
CA LEU A 42 -18.42 -8.18 16.96
C LEU A 42 -19.55 -7.16 17.06
N LEU A 43 -19.46 -6.04 16.34
CA LEU A 43 -20.53 -5.05 16.28
C LEU A 43 -21.76 -5.54 15.53
N GLY A 44 -21.57 -6.48 14.60
CA GLY A 44 -22.62 -7.04 13.75
C GLY A 44 -23.62 -7.92 14.48
N GLU A 45 -24.27 -8.75 13.70
CA GLU A 45 -25.38 -9.62 14.13
C GLU A 45 -25.01 -10.55 15.30
N SER A 46 -23.72 -10.92 15.42
CA SER A 46 -23.25 -11.94 16.36
C SER A 46 -23.30 -11.54 17.83
N VAL A 47 -23.04 -10.25 18.18
CA VAL A 47 -22.91 -9.81 19.58
C VAL A 47 -23.87 -8.65 19.88
N PHE A 48 -23.83 -7.58 19.09
CA PHE A 48 -24.66 -6.40 19.31
C PHE A 48 -25.99 -6.43 18.51
N GLY A 49 -26.18 -7.44 17.65
CA GLY A 49 -27.41 -7.63 16.89
C GLY A 49 -27.67 -6.58 15.81
N ILE A 50 -26.66 -5.81 15.41
CA ILE A 50 -26.79 -4.82 14.34
C ILE A 50 -26.81 -5.58 13.02
N LYS A 51 -27.98 -5.64 12.37
CA LYS A 51 -28.12 -6.22 11.03
C LYS A 51 -27.74 -5.17 10.00
N PHE A 52 -26.66 -5.43 9.28
CA PHE A 52 -26.20 -4.60 8.18
C PHE A 52 -25.98 -5.50 6.96
N ASP A 53 -26.92 -5.51 6.03
CA ASP A 53 -26.90 -6.37 4.83
C ASP A 53 -27.16 -5.54 3.55
N ASP A 54 -26.67 -4.29 3.53
CA ASP A 54 -26.77 -3.40 2.38
C ASP A 54 -25.48 -3.52 1.54
N ALA A 55 -25.56 -4.33 0.48
CA ALA A 55 -24.44 -4.57 -0.42
C ALA A 55 -24.07 -3.32 -1.23
N ASP A 56 -25.05 -2.54 -1.70
CA ASP A 56 -24.85 -1.33 -2.50
C ASP A 56 -24.11 -0.26 -1.69
N LEU A 57 -24.57 -0.01 -0.45
CA LEU A 57 -23.90 0.93 0.44
C LEU A 57 -22.49 0.46 0.80
N THR A 58 -22.35 -0.84 1.10
CA THR A 58 -21.04 -1.44 1.42
C THR A 58 -20.05 -1.30 0.26
N GLN A 59 -20.49 -1.57 -0.96
CA GLN A 59 -19.67 -1.41 -2.16
C GLN A 59 -19.30 0.05 -2.39
N SER A 60 -20.27 0.97 -2.31
CA SER A 60 -20.03 2.39 -2.55
C SER A 60 -19.04 2.98 -1.56
N LEU A 61 -19.21 2.70 -0.27
CA LEU A 61 -18.27 3.12 0.78
C LEU A 61 -16.92 2.40 0.63
N GLY A 62 -16.94 1.13 0.21
CA GLY A 62 -15.76 0.35 -0.07
C GLY A 62 -14.92 0.96 -1.19
N ILE A 63 -15.54 1.31 -2.32
CA ILE A 63 -14.87 1.99 -3.44
C ILE A 63 -14.31 3.34 -2.99
N ALA A 64 -15.09 4.15 -2.26
CA ALA A 64 -14.61 5.43 -1.73
C ALA A 64 -13.38 5.25 -0.82
N ALA A 65 -13.40 4.27 0.07
CA ALA A 65 -12.25 3.95 0.92
C ALA A 65 -11.03 3.48 0.09
N LEU A 66 -11.23 2.63 -0.92
CA LEU A 66 -10.15 2.18 -1.81
C LEU A 66 -9.52 3.35 -2.58
N VAL A 67 -10.30 4.31 -3.07
CA VAL A 67 -9.79 5.52 -3.72
C VAL A 67 -8.90 6.32 -2.78
N LEU A 68 -9.27 6.43 -1.50
CA LEU A 68 -8.45 7.13 -0.49
C LEU A 68 -7.18 6.35 -0.14
N ILE A 69 -7.26 5.02 -0.01
CA ILE A 69 -6.11 4.14 0.23
C ILE A 69 -5.13 4.19 -0.95
N LEU A 70 -5.62 4.15 -2.20
CA LEU A 70 -4.77 4.28 -3.38
C LEU A 70 -4.17 5.69 -3.51
N THR A 71 -4.89 6.72 -3.08
CA THR A 71 -4.36 8.09 -3.00
C THR A 71 -3.19 8.15 -2.02
N GLU A 72 -3.33 7.62 -0.81
CA GLU A 72 -2.25 7.54 0.18
C GLU A 72 -1.08 6.73 -0.37
N GLY A 73 -1.34 5.52 -0.88
CA GLY A 73 -0.32 4.64 -1.46
C GLY A 73 0.47 5.31 -2.58
N GLY A 74 -0.20 5.99 -3.52
CA GLY A 74 0.46 6.71 -4.61
C GLY A 74 1.26 7.91 -4.14
N LEU A 75 0.74 8.71 -3.20
CA LEU A 75 1.43 9.90 -2.65
C LEU A 75 2.69 9.52 -1.87
N THR A 76 2.67 8.41 -1.14
CA THR A 76 3.80 7.95 -0.32
C THR A 76 4.84 7.17 -1.13
N THR A 77 4.47 6.62 -2.29
CA THR A 77 5.37 5.89 -3.19
C THR A 77 6.44 6.80 -3.77
N ARG A 78 7.72 6.51 -3.48
CA ARG A 78 8.87 7.26 -4.00
C ARG A 78 9.26 6.74 -5.38
N TRP A 79 9.04 7.54 -6.43
CA TRP A 79 9.40 7.17 -7.81
C TRP A 79 10.83 6.67 -7.97
N HIS A 80 11.78 7.30 -7.27
CA HIS A 80 13.19 6.92 -7.35
C HIS A 80 13.45 5.50 -6.84
N ALA A 81 12.71 5.07 -5.82
CA ALA A 81 12.83 3.72 -5.27
C ALA A 81 12.16 2.67 -6.17
N VAL A 82 11.02 3.00 -6.78
CA VAL A 82 10.22 2.02 -7.55
C VAL A 82 10.55 1.96 -9.03
N LYS A 83 11.18 3.00 -9.61
CA LYS A 83 11.47 3.07 -11.07
C LYS A 83 12.26 1.88 -11.61
N THR A 84 13.17 1.31 -10.81
CA THR A 84 13.98 0.14 -11.19
C THR A 84 13.16 -1.14 -11.24
N SER A 85 12.04 -1.18 -10.55
CA SER A 85 11.12 -2.31 -10.47
C SER A 85 9.84 -2.10 -11.29
N LEU A 86 9.73 -0.97 -12.01
CA LEU A 86 8.50 -0.56 -12.71
C LEU A 86 7.97 -1.66 -13.64
N TRP A 87 8.80 -2.15 -14.53
CA TRP A 87 8.36 -3.16 -15.51
C TRP A 87 8.04 -4.51 -14.87
N LEU A 88 8.73 -4.88 -13.79
CA LEU A 88 8.40 -6.06 -13.01
C LEU A 88 7.05 -5.87 -12.30
N GLY A 89 6.82 -4.71 -11.67
CA GLY A 89 5.53 -4.38 -11.04
C GLY A 89 4.38 -4.38 -12.04
N VAL A 90 4.56 -3.78 -13.22
CA VAL A 90 3.56 -3.80 -14.30
C VAL A 90 3.29 -5.24 -14.79
N ALA A 91 4.31 -6.08 -14.93
CA ALA A 91 4.12 -7.48 -15.32
C ALA A 91 3.40 -8.29 -14.24
N LEU A 92 3.68 -8.03 -12.96
CA LEU A 92 2.99 -8.66 -11.83
C LEU A 92 1.53 -8.20 -11.71
N SER A 93 1.24 -6.93 -12.00
CA SER A 93 -0.13 -6.39 -11.95
C SER A 93 -0.98 -6.72 -13.18
N THR A 94 -0.38 -7.16 -14.29
CA THR A 94 -1.12 -7.46 -15.53
C THR A 94 -1.00 -8.94 -15.92
N VAL A 95 0.19 -9.38 -16.32
CA VAL A 95 0.43 -10.76 -16.77
C VAL A 95 0.16 -11.75 -15.63
N ALA A 96 0.67 -11.48 -14.41
CA ALA A 96 0.43 -12.39 -13.31
C ALA A 96 -1.05 -12.42 -12.90
N VAL A 97 -1.78 -11.32 -12.98
CA VAL A 97 -3.23 -11.28 -12.74
C VAL A 97 -3.95 -12.16 -13.78
N ALA A 98 -3.68 -11.98 -15.08
CA ALA A 98 -4.30 -12.78 -16.13
C ALA A 98 -4.03 -14.29 -15.96
N VAL A 99 -2.79 -14.67 -15.66
CA VAL A 99 -2.42 -16.07 -15.39
C VAL A 99 -3.12 -16.58 -14.12
N SER A 100 -3.14 -15.77 -13.05
CA SER A 100 -3.80 -16.14 -11.80
C SER A 100 -5.30 -16.38 -11.99
N VAL A 101 -5.98 -15.51 -12.73
CA VAL A 101 -7.41 -15.66 -13.09
C VAL A 101 -7.64 -16.95 -13.86
N ALA A 102 -6.84 -17.20 -14.91
CA ALA A 102 -6.99 -18.38 -15.75
C ALA A 102 -6.73 -19.67 -14.97
N VAL A 103 -5.65 -19.74 -14.19
CA VAL A 103 -5.27 -20.95 -13.45
C VAL A 103 -6.24 -21.22 -12.30
N THR A 104 -6.59 -20.18 -11.51
CA THR A 104 -7.56 -20.33 -10.41
C THR A 104 -8.93 -20.69 -10.96
N GLY A 105 -9.41 -19.97 -11.98
CA GLY A 105 -10.72 -20.24 -12.60
C GLY A 105 -10.79 -21.67 -13.15
N THR A 106 -9.77 -22.11 -13.92
CA THR A 106 -9.71 -23.47 -14.44
C THR A 106 -9.72 -24.51 -13.33
N ALA A 107 -8.91 -24.33 -12.29
CA ALA A 107 -8.87 -25.26 -11.18
C ALA A 107 -10.21 -25.34 -10.43
N LEU A 108 -10.86 -24.21 -10.16
CA LEU A 108 -12.13 -24.17 -9.46
C LEU A 108 -13.30 -24.75 -10.30
N HIS A 109 -13.27 -24.57 -11.62
CA HIS A 109 -14.21 -25.26 -12.52
C HIS A 109 -14.19 -26.76 -12.33
N PHE A 110 -12.98 -27.38 -12.32
CA PHE A 110 -12.85 -28.81 -12.19
C PHE A 110 -12.98 -29.33 -10.74
N LEU A 111 -12.53 -28.57 -9.75
CA LEU A 111 -12.54 -29.01 -8.34
C LEU A 111 -13.88 -28.78 -7.64
N LEU A 112 -14.54 -27.65 -7.93
CA LEU A 112 -15.82 -27.27 -7.30
C LEU A 112 -17.01 -27.45 -8.24
N GLY A 113 -16.79 -27.80 -9.52
CA GLY A 113 -17.87 -27.93 -10.50
C GLY A 113 -18.57 -26.61 -10.86
N LEU A 114 -17.91 -25.48 -10.62
CA LEU A 114 -18.45 -24.16 -10.95
C LEU A 114 -18.56 -24.00 -12.47
N ASP A 115 -19.59 -23.27 -12.93
CA ASP A 115 -19.61 -22.81 -14.31
C ASP A 115 -18.37 -21.98 -14.65
N TRP A 116 -17.92 -22.06 -15.91
CA TRP A 116 -16.69 -21.37 -16.36
C TRP A 116 -16.68 -19.88 -16.02
N ARG A 117 -17.81 -19.20 -16.17
CA ARG A 117 -17.91 -17.78 -15.91
C ARG A 117 -17.76 -17.50 -14.41
N MET A 118 -18.46 -18.25 -13.57
CA MET A 118 -18.37 -18.12 -12.12
C MET A 118 -16.96 -18.51 -11.63
N ALA A 119 -16.36 -19.57 -12.17
CA ALA A 119 -15.01 -20.01 -11.82
C ALA A 119 -13.95 -18.94 -12.18
N LEU A 120 -14.06 -18.30 -13.35
CA LEU A 120 -13.19 -17.18 -13.75
C LEU A 120 -13.44 -15.94 -12.90
N LEU A 121 -14.68 -15.67 -12.50
CA LEU A 121 -15.06 -14.57 -11.62
C LEU A 121 -14.41 -14.74 -10.22
N TRP A 122 -14.44 -15.95 -9.67
CA TRP A 122 -13.68 -16.28 -8.46
C TRP A 122 -12.18 -16.02 -8.66
N GLY A 123 -11.62 -16.49 -9.78
CA GLY A 123 -10.22 -16.25 -10.13
C GLY A 123 -9.89 -14.76 -10.20
N ALA A 124 -10.76 -13.95 -10.81
CA ALA A 124 -10.56 -12.50 -10.93
C ALA A 124 -10.59 -11.81 -9.56
N VAL A 125 -11.66 -12.02 -8.78
CA VAL A 125 -11.80 -11.43 -7.44
C VAL A 125 -10.62 -11.78 -6.54
N LEU A 126 -10.20 -13.06 -6.57
CA LEU A 126 -9.11 -13.55 -5.74
C LEU A 126 -7.71 -13.14 -6.23
N SER A 127 -7.57 -12.52 -7.41
CA SER A 127 -6.25 -12.14 -7.95
C SER A 127 -5.73 -10.81 -7.42
N SER A 128 -6.56 -9.93 -6.87
CA SER A 128 -6.12 -8.68 -6.24
C SER A 128 -5.26 -8.93 -5.00
N THR A 129 -4.22 -8.12 -4.80
CA THR A 129 -3.31 -8.17 -3.63
C THR A 129 -3.33 -6.84 -2.90
N ASP A 130 -3.16 -6.88 -1.58
CA ASP A 130 -3.21 -5.71 -0.71
C ASP A 130 -1.80 -5.28 -0.28
N ALA A 131 -1.39 -4.09 -0.73
CA ALA A 131 -0.12 -3.49 -0.37
C ALA A 131 -0.03 -3.18 1.13
N ALA A 132 -1.08 -2.64 1.73
CA ALA A 132 -1.06 -2.20 3.12
C ALA A 132 -0.77 -3.36 4.08
N ALA A 133 -1.36 -4.54 3.82
CA ALA A 133 -1.09 -5.75 4.57
C ALA A 133 0.37 -6.20 4.44
N VAL A 134 0.94 -6.13 3.23
CA VAL A 134 2.33 -6.51 2.96
C VAL A 134 3.29 -5.51 3.62
N PHE A 135 3.06 -4.21 3.45
CA PHE A 135 3.96 -3.17 3.96
C PHE A 135 4.00 -3.10 5.48
N SER A 136 2.87 -3.34 6.15
CA SER A 136 2.85 -3.40 7.63
C SER A 136 3.87 -4.41 8.17
N VAL A 137 4.11 -5.49 7.44
CA VAL A 137 5.07 -6.54 7.80
C VAL A 137 6.47 -6.23 7.27
N LEU A 138 6.60 -5.75 6.01
CA LEU A 138 7.89 -5.53 5.37
C LEU A 138 8.71 -4.37 5.94
N ARG A 139 8.05 -3.29 6.40
CA ARG A 139 8.74 -2.12 7.00
C ARG A 139 9.68 -2.51 8.15
N SER A 140 9.40 -3.61 8.84
CA SER A 140 10.23 -4.10 9.95
C SER A 140 11.36 -5.04 9.53
N LEU A 141 11.40 -5.51 8.27
CA LEU A 141 12.24 -6.63 7.86
C LEU A 141 13.48 -6.24 7.04
N GLY A 142 13.56 -5.03 6.47
CA GLY A 142 14.68 -4.62 5.61
C GLY A 142 14.86 -5.52 4.39
N VAL A 143 13.78 -5.78 3.67
CA VAL A 143 13.82 -6.46 2.37
C VAL A 143 14.29 -5.47 1.32
N GLY A 144 15.14 -5.94 0.37
CA GLY A 144 15.77 -5.09 -0.63
C GLY A 144 14.79 -4.21 -1.42
N ALA A 145 15.18 -2.96 -1.69
CA ALA A 145 14.36 -1.92 -2.31
C ALA A 145 13.69 -2.36 -3.62
N ARG A 146 14.37 -3.22 -4.41
CA ARG A 146 13.81 -3.76 -5.66
C ARG A 146 12.56 -4.59 -5.43
N LEU A 147 12.57 -5.48 -4.42
CA LEU A 147 11.42 -6.34 -4.12
C LEU A 147 10.28 -5.54 -3.49
N THR A 148 10.62 -4.66 -2.56
CA THR A 148 9.66 -3.76 -1.93
C THR A 148 8.96 -2.90 -2.98
N GLY A 149 9.74 -2.26 -3.88
CA GLY A 149 9.18 -1.47 -4.97
C GLY A 149 8.36 -2.27 -5.98
N ALA A 150 8.70 -3.54 -6.25
CA ALA A 150 7.89 -4.39 -7.12
C ALA A 150 6.53 -4.73 -6.50
N LEU A 151 6.50 -5.05 -5.20
CA LEU A 151 5.26 -5.32 -4.46
C LEU A 151 4.38 -4.07 -4.33
N GLU A 152 5.00 -2.92 -4.10
CA GLU A 152 4.32 -1.63 -4.03
C GLU A 152 3.60 -1.30 -5.33
N LEU A 153 4.31 -1.43 -6.45
CA LEU A 153 3.73 -1.23 -7.77
C LEU A 153 2.70 -2.30 -8.11
N GLU A 154 2.97 -3.56 -7.78
CA GLU A 154 2.00 -4.64 -8.02
C GLU A 154 0.66 -4.30 -7.37
N SER A 155 0.65 -4.02 -6.08
CA SER A 155 -0.59 -3.81 -5.33
C SER A 155 -1.29 -2.50 -5.66
N GLY A 156 -0.54 -1.45 -6.04
CA GLY A 156 -1.17 -0.19 -6.48
C GLY A 156 -1.75 -0.24 -7.89
N LEU A 157 -1.26 -1.16 -8.73
CA LEU A 157 -1.67 -1.25 -10.14
C LEU A 157 -2.62 -2.41 -10.42
N ASN A 158 -2.64 -3.49 -9.63
CA ASN A 158 -3.40 -4.70 -9.92
C ASN A 158 -4.91 -4.56 -9.72
N ASP A 159 -5.36 -3.62 -8.89
CA ASP A 159 -6.78 -3.38 -8.66
C ASP A 159 -7.50 -2.98 -9.96
N ALA A 160 -6.80 -2.26 -10.83
CA ALA A 160 -7.33 -1.82 -12.12
C ALA A 160 -7.69 -3.01 -13.05
N PRO A 161 -6.76 -3.90 -13.43
CA PRO A 161 -7.10 -5.03 -14.29
C PRO A 161 -8.03 -6.04 -13.62
N VAL A 162 -7.96 -6.19 -12.28
CA VAL A 162 -8.88 -7.05 -11.55
C VAL A 162 -10.29 -6.48 -11.59
N TYR A 163 -10.48 -5.19 -11.31
CA TYR A 163 -11.79 -4.53 -11.39
C TYR A 163 -12.41 -4.70 -12.79
N ILE A 164 -11.65 -4.42 -13.84
CA ILE A 164 -12.08 -4.58 -15.22
C ILE A 164 -12.52 -6.03 -15.49
N ALA A 165 -11.71 -7.01 -15.06
CA ALA A 165 -12.03 -8.43 -15.23
C ALA A 165 -13.31 -8.82 -14.48
N VAL A 166 -13.50 -8.34 -13.24
CA VAL A 166 -14.70 -8.62 -12.45
C VAL A 166 -15.94 -8.01 -13.11
N VAL A 167 -15.90 -6.74 -13.52
CA VAL A 167 -17.04 -6.08 -14.19
C VAL A 167 -17.38 -6.78 -15.50
N LEU A 168 -16.38 -7.13 -16.30
CA LEU A 168 -16.58 -7.85 -17.57
C LEU A 168 -17.19 -9.24 -17.37
N LEU A 169 -16.73 -9.98 -16.36
CA LEU A 169 -17.22 -11.31 -16.05
C LEU A 169 -18.59 -11.27 -15.32
N ALA A 170 -18.89 -10.23 -14.59
CA ALA A 170 -20.18 -10.05 -13.91
C ALA A 170 -21.30 -9.57 -14.86
N SER A 171 -20.96 -8.85 -15.95
CA SER A 171 -21.95 -8.34 -16.90
C SER A 171 -22.72 -9.47 -17.61
N ALA A 172 -24.02 -9.29 -17.89
CA ALA A 172 -24.82 -10.29 -18.59
C ALA A 172 -24.42 -10.52 -20.06
N ASP A 173 -23.62 -9.63 -20.61
CA ASP A 173 -23.21 -9.66 -22.01
C ASP A 173 -22.22 -10.79 -22.30
N LYS A 174 -22.25 -11.25 -23.56
CA LYS A 174 -21.24 -12.22 -24.04
C LYS A 174 -19.88 -11.53 -24.15
N ILE A 175 -18.86 -12.15 -23.58
CA ILE A 175 -17.48 -11.66 -23.71
C ILE A 175 -17.13 -11.64 -25.20
N SER A 176 -16.93 -10.43 -25.73
CA SER A 176 -16.54 -10.24 -27.15
C SER A 176 -15.05 -10.52 -27.32
N TRP A 177 -14.66 -10.93 -28.52
CA TRP A 177 -13.25 -11.02 -28.92
C TRP A 177 -12.49 -9.68 -28.81
N THR A 178 -13.22 -8.55 -28.71
CA THR A 178 -12.65 -7.21 -28.50
C THR A 178 -12.31 -6.94 -27.02
N ALA A 179 -12.68 -7.80 -26.08
CA ALA A 179 -12.42 -7.60 -24.65
C ALA A 179 -10.95 -7.27 -24.32
N PRO A 180 -9.92 -7.94 -24.90
CA PRO A 180 -8.54 -7.56 -24.64
C PRO A 180 -8.18 -6.12 -25.07
N LEU A 181 -8.78 -5.64 -26.16
CA LEU A 181 -8.58 -4.25 -26.62
C LEU A 181 -9.26 -3.25 -25.68
N LEU A 182 -10.43 -3.61 -25.15
CA LEU A 182 -11.12 -2.80 -24.15
C LEU A 182 -10.29 -2.68 -22.87
N VAL A 183 -9.77 -3.79 -22.35
CA VAL A 183 -8.87 -3.80 -21.19
C VAL A 183 -7.65 -2.91 -21.43
N LEU A 184 -7.03 -3.02 -22.61
CA LEU A 184 -5.87 -2.19 -22.98
C LEU A 184 -6.25 -0.70 -23.04
N TYR A 185 -7.41 -0.37 -23.62
CA TYR A 185 -7.93 0.99 -23.65
C TYR A 185 -8.14 1.53 -22.24
N GLU A 186 -8.86 0.80 -21.39
CA GLU A 186 -9.19 1.23 -20.01
C GLU A 186 -7.92 1.50 -19.18
N LEU A 187 -6.91 0.63 -19.29
CA LEU A 187 -5.65 0.82 -18.60
C LEU A 187 -4.84 1.98 -19.21
N ALA A 188 -4.72 2.08 -20.52
CA ALA A 188 -3.94 3.14 -21.16
C ALA A 188 -4.56 4.53 -20.96
N ALA A 189 -5.89 4.63 -21.12
CA ALA A 189 -6.62 5.88 -20.89
C ALA A 189 -6.59 6.29 -19.41
N GLY A 190 -6.77 5.33 -18.48
CA GLY A 190 -6.68 5.58 -17.05
C GLY A 190 -5.29 6.11 -16.64
N ALA A 191 -4.22 5.46 -17.13
CA ALA A 191 -2.86 5.93 -16.89
C ALA A 191 -2.62 7.34 -17.46
N LEU A 192 -3.09 7.62 -18.67
CA LEU A 192 -2.95 8.93 -19.30
C LEU A 192 -3.67 10.02 -18.51
N ILE A 193 -4.92 9.77 -18.10
CA ILE A 193 -5.70 10.70 -17.27
C ILE A 193 -4.97 10.95 -15.95
N GLY A 194 -4.47 9.91 -15.30
CA GLY A 194 -3.71 10.01 -14.07
C GLY A 194 -2.45 10.88 -14.23
N VAL A 195 -1.67 10.66 -15.28
CA VAL A 195 -0.49 11.49 -15.58
C VAL A 195 -0.88 12.95 -15.82
N LEU A 196 -1.88 13.19 -16.67
CA LEU A 196 -2.31 14.54 -17.00
C LEU A 196 -2.79 15.29 -15.76
N LEU A 197 -3.72 14.71 -14.99
CA LEU A 197 -4.27 15.37 -13.79
C LEU A 197 -3.22 15.48 -12.69
N GLY A 198 -2.32 14.51 -12.53
CA GLY A 198 -1.20 14.60 -11.59
C GLY A 198 -0.23 15.73 -11.93
N VAL A 199 0.20 15.83 -13.19
CA VAL A 199 1.16 16.87 -13.62
C VAL A 199 0.51 18.26 -13.62
N PHE A 200 -0.69 18.39 -14.19
CA PHE A 200 -1.40 19.67 -14.20
C PHE A 200 -1.85 20.09 -12.80
N GLY A 201 -2.31 19.14 -11.97
CA GLY A 201 -2.64 19.37 -10.56
C GLY A 201 -1.44 19.86 -9.76
N ALA A 202 -0.28 19.22 -9.93
CA ALA A 202 0.96 19.69 -9.30
C ALA A 202 1.36 21.09 -9.76
N ALA A 203 1.21 21.40 -11.05
CA ALA A 203 1.50 22.72 -11.58
C ALA A 203 0.52 23.79 -11.03
N ALA A 204 -0.76 23.43 -10.92
CA ALA A 204 -1.79 24.30 -10.37
C ALA A 204 -1.54 24.58 -8.88
N LEU A 205 -1.27 23.54 -8.08
CA LEU A 205 -1.02 23.66 -6.65
C LEU A 205 0.21 24.51 -6.34
N ARG A 206 1.28 24.39 -7.14
CA ARG A 206 2.46 25.26 -7.01
C ARG A 206 2.18 26.75 -7.27
N ARG A 207 1.17 27.05 -8.09
CA ARG A 207 0.80 28.43 -8.45
C ARG A 207 -0.34 28.99 -7.60
N ALA A 208 -1.07 28.15 -6.88
CA ALA A 208 -2.33 28.52 -6.23
C ALA A 208 -2.15 29.46 -5.04
N ALA A 209 -0.95 29.56 -4.42
CA ALA A 209 -0.67 30.39 -3.26
C ALA A 209 -1.82 30.36 -2.23
N LEU A 210 -2.20 29.15 -1.78
CA LEU A 210 -3.35 28.95 -0.90
C LEU A 210 -3.11 29.63 0.47
N PRO A 211 -4.14 30.27 1.06
CA PRO A 211 -3.98 31.11 2.26
C PRO A 211 -3.74 30.30 3.55
N ALA A 212 -3.92 28.98 3.53
CA ALA A 212 -3.70 28.12 4.69
C ALA A 212 -3.02 26.80 4.29
N THR A 213 -2.08 26.34 5.11
CA THR A 213 -1.29 25.12 4.88
C THR A 213 -2.16 23.87 4.73
N GLY A 214 -3.21 23.76 5.55
CA GLY A 214 -4.15 22.62 5.50
C GLY A 214 -5.00 22.53 4.22
N LEU A 215 -5.02 23.56 3.38
CA LEU A 215 -5.74 23.52 2.09
C LEU A 215 -4.96 22.75 1.01
N TYR A 216 -3.62 22.67 1.11
CA TYR A 216 -2.82 21.91 0.15
C TYR A 216 -3.09 20.41 0.19
N PRO A 217 -3.12 19.74 1.37
CA PRO A 217 -3.54 18.35 1.48
C PRO A 217 -4.93 18.09 0.90
N LEU A 218 -5.91 18.91 1.27
CA LEU A 218 -7.29 18.78 0.78
C LEU A 218 -7.38 18.90 -0.74
N ALA A 219 -6.71 19.92 -1.32
CA ALA A 219 -6.67 20.11 -2.76
C ALA A 219 -5.94 18.94 -3.47
N THR A 220 -4.88 18.41 -2.88
CA THR A 220 -4.16 17.24 -3.42
C THR A 220 -5.07 16.00 -3.48
N VAL A 221 -5.78 15.69 -2.38
CA VAL A 221 -6.75 14.60 -2.34
C VAL A 221 -7.89 14.83 -3.34
N ALA A 222 -8.40 16.07 -3.44
CA ALA A 222 -9.44 16.42 -4.41
C ALA A 222 -9.00 16.16 -5.87
N VAL A 223 -7.75 16.50 -6.25
CA VAL A 223 -7.21 16.18 -7.58
C VAL A 223 -7.16 14.67 -7.81
N CYS A 224 -6.78 13.89 -6.81
CA CYS A 224 -6.76 12.43 -6.90
C CYS A 224 -8.18 11.84 -7.10
N VAL A 225 -9.16 12.32 -6.34
CA VAL A 225 -10.56 11.89 -6.51
C VAL A 225 -11.11 12.31 -7.87
N ILE A 226 -10.79 13.52 -8.36
CA ILE A 226 -11.13 13.96 -9.72
C ILE A 226 -10.49 13.04 -10.77
N ALA A 227 -9.26 12.55 -10.55
CA ALA A 227 -8.63 11.61 -11.46
C ALA A 227 -9.38 10.28 -11.55
N TYR A 228 -9.84 9.75 -10.39
CA TYR A 228 -10.71 8.58 -10.36
C TYR A 228 -12.00 8.80 -11.15
N THR A 229 -12.74 9.87 -10.83
CA THR A 229 -14.03 10.16 -11.46
C THR A 229 -13.90 10.48 -12.95
N ALA A 230 -12.85 11.19 -13.36
CA ALA A 230 -12.57 11.46 -14.76
C ALA A 230 -12.28 10.18 -15.55
N GLY A 231 -11.55 9.23 -14.94
CA GLY A 231 -11.33 7.91 -15.54
C GLY A 231 -12.63 7.16 -15.73
N ASP A 232 -13.43 7.06 -14.68
CA ASP A 232 -14.70 6.34 -14.68
C ASP A 232 -15.70 6.91 -15.71
N LEU A 233 -15.81 8.23 -15.79
CA LEU A 233 -16.72 8.92 -16.74
C LEU A 233 -16.43 8.64 -18.22
N VAL A 234 -15.20 8.35 -18.59
CA VAL A 234 -14.82 8.01 -19.97
C VAL A 234 -14.64 6.50 -20.16
N HIS A 235 -15.17 5.70 -19.23
CA HIS A 235 -15.01 4.24 -19.23
C HIS A 235 -13.54 3.81 -19.31
N ALA A 236 -12.67 4.52 -18.57
CA ALA A 236 -11.29 4.15 -18.34
C ALA A 236 -11.12 3.69 -16.89
N SER A 237 -9.98 3.09 -16.56
CA SER A 237 -9.73 2.64 -15.19
C SER A 237 -9.52 3.81 -14.23
N GLY A 238 -10.54 4.14 -13.42
CA GLY A 238 -10.47 5.16 -12.36
C GLY A 238 -9.44 4.79 -11.29
N PHE A 239 -9.31 3.51 -10.92
CA PHE A 239 -8.33 3.05 -9.93
C PHE A 239 -6.89 3.29 -10.40
N LEU A 240 -6.60 3.04 -11.68
CA LEU A 240 -5.29 3.36 -12.23
C LEU A 240 -5.06 4.87 -12.33
N ALA A 241 -6.08 5.63 -12.71
CA ALA A 241 -5.99 7.08 -12.82
C ALA A 241 -5.68 7.74 -11.48
N VAL A 242 -6.36 7.35 -10.39
CA VAL A 242 -6.09 7.90 -9.06
C VAL A 242 -4.69 7.54 -8.56
N TYR A 243 -4.26 6.28 -8.71
CA TYR A 243 -2.93 5.86 -8.25
C TYR A 243 -1.81 6.60 -8.99
N VAL A 244 -1.91 6.71 -10.33
CA VAL A 244 -0.91 7.41 -11.15
C VAL A 244 -0.90 8.91 -10.88
N ALA A 245 -2.07 9.54 -10.69
CA ALA A 245 -2.16 10.95 -10.30
C ALA A 245 -1.52 11.21 -8.94
N ALA A 246 -1.82 10.36 -7.95
CA ALA A 246 -1.25 10.43 -6.61
C ALA A 246 0.28 10.22 -6.65
N LEU A 247 0.77 9.25 -7.42
CA LEU A 247 2.20 9.02 -7.62
C LEU A 247 2.90 10.25 -8.23
N ALA A 248 2.28 10.88 -9.23
CA ALA A 248 2.83 12.09 -9.85
C ALA A 248 2.85 13.28 -8.87
N LEU A 249 1.77 13.46 -8.09
CA LEU A 249 1.68 14.51 -7.07
C LEU A 249 2.67 14.28 -5.92
N GLY A 250 2.78 13.07 -5.40
CA GLY A 250 3.67 12.70 -4.29
C GLY A 250 5.15 12.88 -4.60
N ASN A 251 5.52 12.78 -5.90
CA ASN A 251 6.89 13.00 -6.38
C ASN A 251 7.10 14.40 -6.97
N ALA A 252 6.06 15.25 -7.01
CA ALA A 252 6.20 16.65 -7.38
C ALA A 252 6.71 17.46 -6.18
N ARG A 253 7.44 18.55 -6.46
CA ARG A 253 7.81 19.54 -5.45
C ARG A 253 6.58 20.39 -5.11
N LEU A 254 5.71 19.87 -4.24
CA LEU A 254 4.52 20.60 -3.77
C LEU A 254 4.86 21.45 -2.56
N PRO A 255 4.26 22.65 -2.43
CA PRO A 255 4.28 23.37 -1.18
C PRO A 255 3.65 22.51 -0.06
N HIS A 256 4.16 22.62 1.16
CA HIS A 256 3.66 21.87 2.32
C HIS A 256 3.57 20.34 2.10
N ARG A 257 4.56 19.79 1.39
CA ARG A 257 4.58 18.36 1.03
C ARG A 257 4.51 17.45 2.27
N ALA A 258 5.22 17.80 3.35
CA ALA A 258 5.22 17.00 4.58
C ALA A 258 3.82 16.95 5.20
N ASP A 259 3.12 18.08 5.28
CA ASP A 259 1.76 18.16 5.79
C ASP A 259 0.79 17.35 4.91
N THR A 260 0.99 17.41 3.58
CA THR A 260 0.19 16.65 2.61
C THR A 260 0.37 15.14 2.81
N LEU A 261 1.59 14.67 2.99
CA LEU A 261 1.87 13.25 3.22
C LEU A 261 1.32 12.76 4.57
N SER A 262 1.50 13.53 5.64
CA SER A 262 0.98 13.18 6.97
C SER A 262 -0.55 13.16 7.00
N PHE A 263 -1.20 14.11 6.30
CA PHE A 263 -2.65 14.11 6.17
C PHE A 263 -3.16 12.92 5.35
N ALA A 264 -2.49 12.61 4.22
CA ALA A 264 -2.84 11.47 3.38
C ALA A 264 -2.69 10.15 4.14
N GLU A 265 -1.63 9.98 4.94
CA GLU A 265 -1.43 8.82 5.80
C GLU A 265 -2.57 8.69 6.83
N GLY A 266 -2.93 9.77 7.53
CA GLY A 266 -4.05 9.77 8.47
C GLY A 266 -5.39 9.42 7.81
N LEU A 267 -5.63 9.93 6.59
CA LEU A 267 -6.82 9.64 5.81
C LEU A 267 -6.82 8.18 5.32
N GLY A 268 -5.67 7.65 4.91
CA GLY A 268 -5.50 6.24 4.55
C GLY A 268 -5.81 5.30 5.73
N TRP A 269 -5.32 5.60 6.92
CA TRP A 269 -5.65 4.85 8.13
C TRP A 269 -7.15 4.90 8.44
N LEU A 270 -7.78 6.07 8.35
CA LEU A 270 -9.22 6.23 8.57
C LEU A 270 -10.03 5.40 7.57
N ALA A 271 -9.67 5.48 6.29
CA ALA A 271 -10.32 4.72 5.23
C ALA A 271 -10.15 3.21 5.44
N GLN A 272 -8.95 2.75 5.79
CA GLN A 272 -8.64 1.35 6.03
C GLN A 272 -9.39 0.78 7.25
N ILE A 273 -9.37 1.49 8.38
CA ILE A 273 -10.12 1.10 9.59
C ILE A 273 -11.61 1.05 9.26
N GLY A 274 -12.15 2.13 8.66
CA GLY A 274 -13.56 2.22 8.29
C GLY A 274 -14.00 1.09 7.37
N LEU A 275 -13.20 0.81 6.33
CA LEU A 275 -13.46 -0.25 5.36
C LEU A 275 -13.51 -1.63 6.02
N PHE A 276 -12.48 -2.01 6.78
CA PHE A 276 -12.45 -3.34 7.40
C PHE A 276 -13.51 -3.52 8.48
N VAL A 277 -13.83 -2.48 9.26
CA VAL A 277 -14.95 -2.51 10.22
C VAL A 277 -16.29 -2.65 9.49
N LEU A 278 -16.50 -1.90 8.41
CA LEU A 278 -17.70 -1.99 7.57
C LEU A 278 -17.88 -3.39 6.98
N LEU A 279 -16.80 -3.96 6.41
CA LEU A 279 -16.80 -5.31 5.88
C LEU A 279 -17.06 -6.35 6.97
N GLY A 280 -16.48 -6.16 8.17
CA GLY A 280 -16.76 -7.02 9.31
C GLY A 280 -18.22 -6.95 9.76
N LEU A 281 -18.81 -5.76 9.74
CA LEU A 281 -20.23 -5.57 10.05
C LEU A 281 -21.16 -6.25 9.02
N TYR A 282 -20.75 -6.26 7.74
CA TYR A 282 -21.45 -6.92 6.65
C TYR A 282 -21.34 -8.46 6.71
N ALA A 283 -20.26 -9.00 7.29
CA ALA A 283 -20.02 -10.42 7.39
C ALA A 283 -21.01 -11.12 8.32
N SER A 284 -21.58 -12.24 7.87
CA SER A 284 -22.44 -13.11 8.70
C SER A 284 -21.69 -14.38 9.11
N PRO A 285 -21.26 -14.52 10.36
CA PRO A 285 -20.45 -15.66 10.81
C PRO A 285 -21.08 -17.03 10.59
N SER A 286 -22.42 -17.12 10.65
CA SER A 286 -23.15 -18.37 10.40
C SER A 286 -22.92 -18.90 8.98
N ARG A 287 -22.92 -18.02 7.97
CA ARG A 287 -22.70 -18.40 6.55
C ARG A 287 -21.25 -18.71 6.25
N LEU A 288 -20.31 -18.07 6.95
CA LEU A 288 -18.87 -18.28 6.72
C LEU A 288 -18.42 -19.72 6.97
N LEU A 289 -19.11 -20.45 7.85
CA LEU A 289 -18.82 -21.86 8.12
C LEU A 289 -19.12 -22.75 6.91
N ASP A 290 -20.21 -22.48 6.21
CA ASP A 290 -20.60 -23.25 5.01
C ASP A 290 -19.66 -22.94 3.84
N ALA A 291 -19.13 -21.73 3.77
CA ALA A 291 -18.16 -21.30 2.77
C ALA A 291 -16.73 -21.80 3.03
N LEU A 292 -16.43 -22.41 4.19
CA LEU A 292 -15.07 -22.76 4.60
C LEU A 292 -14.39 -23.73 3.62
N VAL A 293 -15.08 -24.78 3.19
CA VAL A 293 -14.46 -25.80 2.30
C VAL A 293 -14.15 -25.22 0.92
N PRO A 294 -15.08 -24.57 0.20
CA PRO A 294 -14.73 -23.97 -1.09
C PRO A 294 -13.67 -22.87 -0.97
N ALA A 295 -13.69 -22.07 0.09
CA ALA A 295 -12.67 -21.06 0.35
C ALA A 295 -11.27 -21.68 0.54
N LEU A 296 -11.16 -22.76 1.33
CA LEU A 296 -9.88 -23.44 1.54
C LEU A 296 -9.34 -24.08 0.25
N ILE A 297 -10.20 -24.71 -0.56
CA ILE A 297 -9.81 -25.23 -1.87
C ILE A 297 -9.28 -24.11 -2.75
N ALA A 298 -10.02 -23.01 -2.86
CA ALA A 298 -9.60 -21.83 -3.63
C ALA A 298 -8.29 -21.24 -3.09
N GLY A 299 -8.14 -21.13 -1.77
CA GLY A 299 -6.93 -20.62 -1.12
C GLY A 299 -5.69 -21.48 -1.37
N VAL A 300 -5.83 -22.81 -1.33
CA VAL A 300 -4.74 -23.74 -1.64
C VAL A 300 -4.33 -23.64 -3.11
N VAL A 301 -5.29 -23.66 -4.02
CA VAL A 301 -5.02 -23.49 -5.47
C VAL A 301 -4.34 -22.15 -5.72
N LEU A 302 -4.88 -21.09 -5.17
CA LEU A 302 -4.36 -19.73 -5.34
C LEU A 302 -2.91 -19.64 -4.83
N THR A 303 -2.66 -20.09 -3.60
CA THR A 303 -1.37 -19.89 -2.92
C THR A 303 -0.27 -20.81 -3.47
N PHE A 304 -0.58 -22.06 -3.77
CA PHE A 304 0.43 -23.05 -4.11
C PHE A 304 0.53 -23.36 -5.61
N VAL A 305 -0.46 -22.97 -6.41
CA VAL A 305 -0.45 -23.24 -7.86
C VAL A 305 -0.51 -21.94 -8.64
N ALA A 306 -1.58 -21.16 -8.50
CA ALA A 306 -1.83 -20.02 -9.35
C ALA A 306 -0.80 -18.91 -9.11
N ARG A 307 -0.55 -18.54 -7.86
CA ARG A 307 0.38 -17.46 -7.52
C ARG A 307 1.83 -17.78 -7.88
N PRO A 308 2.43 -18.97 -7.54
CA PRO A 308 3.77 -19.31 -7.99
C PRO A 308 3.90 -19.31 -9.52
N LEU A 309 2.95 -19.91 -10.22
CA LEU A 309 2.98 -19.96 -11.69
C LEU A 309 2.89 -18.56 -12.30
N SER A 310 2.00 -17.71 -11.81
CA SER A 310 1.82 -16.36 -12.30
C SER A 310 3.06 -15.49 -12.06
N VAL A 311 3.67 -15.58 -10.87
CA VAL A 311 4.91 -14.86 -10.55
C VAL A 311 6.08 -15.34 -11.41
N VAL A 312 6.24 -16.64 -11.58
CA VAL A 312 7.29 -17.20 -12.45
C VAL A 312 7.13 -16.69 -13.88
N LEU A 313 5.94 -16.80 -14.46
CA LEU A 313 5.69 -16.36 -15.84
C LEU A 313 5.88 -14.84 -16.02
N ALA A 314 5.37 -14.04 -15.10
CA ALA A 314 5.53 -12.58 -15.16
C ALA A 314 6.98 -12.12 -14.95
N SER A 315 7.77 -12.85 -14.17
CA SER A 315 9.17 -12.51 -13.86
C SER A 315 10.21 -13.05 -14.85
N LEU A 316 9.83 -13.94 -15.77
CA LEU A 316 10.73 -14.55 -16.76
C LEU A 316 11.60 -13.52 -17.50
N PRO A 317 11.06 -12.40 -18.04
CA PRO A 317 11.87 -11.44 -18.80
C PRO A 317 12.90 -10.71 -17.93
N PHE A 318 12.68 -10.65 -16.61
CA PHE A 318 13.45 -9.83 -15.67
C PHE A 318 14.54 -10.61 -14.94
N LYS A 319 14.68 -11.92 -15.22
CA LYS A 319 15.68 -12.82 -14.61
C LYS A 319 15.69 -12.73 -13.08
N VAL A 320 14.51 -12.69 -12.47
CA VAL A 320 14.35 -12.62 -11.01
C VAL A 320 14.85 -13.93 -10.39
N PRO A 321 15.71 -13.91 -9.37
CA PRO A 321 16.19 -15.11 -8.70
C PRO A 321 15.03 -15.91 -8.07
N TRP A 322 15.14 -17.25 -8.03
CA TRP A 322 14.07 -18.10 -7.52
C TRP A 322 13.66 -17.79 -6.07
N ARG A 323 14.61 -17.32 -5.24
CA ARG A 323 14.35 -16.90 -3.85
C ARG A 323 13.42 -15.70 -3.79
N GLU A 324 13.64 -14.73 -4.67
CA GLU A 324 12.80 -13.55 -4.82
C GLU A 324 11.42 -13.94 -5.38
N GLN A 325 11.37 -14.85 -6.38
CA GLN A 325 10.10 -15.35 -6.92
C GLN A 325 9.29 -16.10 -5.85
N ALA A 326 9.92 -16.93 -5.03
CA ALA A 326 9.25 -17.61 -3.91
C ALA A 326 8.70 -16.62 -2.88
N PHE A 327 9.45 -15.57 -2.59
CA PHE A 327 9.00 -14.49 -1.70
C PHE A 327 7.83 -13.71 -2.29
N LEU A 328 7.91 -13.27 -3.56
CA LEU A 328 6.83 -12.59 -4.29
C LEU A 328 5.57 -13.45 -4.36
N SER A 329 5.73 -14.77 -4.54
CA SER A 329 4.61 -15.70 -4.55
C SER A 329 3.88 -15.77 -3.20
N TRP A 330 4.61 -15.75 -2.10
CA TRP A 330 4.04 -15.83 -0.76
C TRP A 330 3.52 -14.48 -0.26
N SER A 331 4.12 -13.37 -0.67
CA SER A 331 3.78 -12.01 -0.23
C SER A 331 2.49 -11.44 -0.84
N GLY A 332 1.82 -12.18 -1.72
CA GLY A 332 0.52 -11.78 -2.28
C GLY A 332 -0.60 -11.86 -1.24
N LEU A 333 -0.55 -11.01 -0.21
CA LEU A 333 -1.59 -10.94 0.82
C LEU A 333 -2.91 -10.43 0.23
N ARG A 334 -4.03 -10.93 0.75
CA ARG A 334 -5.38 -10.50 0.35
C ARG A 334 -5.97 -9.63 1.44
N GLY A 335 -6.48 -8.46 1.07
CA GLY A 335 -7.09 -7.49 1.98
C GLY A 335 -8.57 -7.27 1.71
N ALA A 336 -9.01 -6.02 1.83
CA ALA A 336 -10.39 -5.62 1.61
C ALA A 336 -10.82 -5.66 0.14
N VAL A 337 -9.90 -5.43 -0.79
CA VAL A 337 -10.21 -5.27 -2.23
C VAL A 337 -10.96 -6.46 -2.81
N PRO A 338 -10.54 -7.73 -2.59
CA PRO A 338 -11.30 -8.89 -3.04
C PRO A 338 -12.74 -8.91 -2.53
N ILE A 339 -12.98 -8.50 -1.27
CA ILE A 339 -14.32 -8.49 -0.69
C ILE A 339 -15.19 -7.42 -1.36
N VAL A 340 -14.66 -6.20 -1.53
CA VAL A 340 -15.37 -5.10 -2.21
C VAL A 340 -15.72 -5.48 -3.65
N PHE A 341 -14.78 -6.10 -4.36
CA PHE A 341 -15.01 -6.52 -5.74
C PHE A 341 -15.96 -7.72 -5.85
N ALA A 342 -16.03 -8.61 -4.84
CA ALA A 342 -17.01 -9.69 -4.80
C ALA A 342 -18.46 -9.18 -4.64
N LEU A 343 -18.68 -7.97 -4.13
CA LEU A 343 -20.01 -7.36 -4.06
C LEU A 343 -20.54 -6.96 -5.44
N ILE A 344 -19.67 -6.71 -6.44
CA ILE A 344 -20.09 -6.32 -7.80
C ILE A 344 -21.04 -7.36 -8.42
N PRO A 345 -20.65 -8.63 -8.57
CA PRO A 345 -21.53 -9.65 -9.11
C PRO A 345 -22.76 -9.91 -8.22
N LEU A 346 -22.66 -9.73 -6.91
CA LEU A 346 -23.76 -9.88 -5.99
C LEU A 346 -24.86 -8.83 -6.25
N ILE A 347 -24.49 -7.56 -6.41
CA ILE A 347 -25.39 -6.45 -6.70
C ILE A 347 -26.00 -6.59 -8.11
N GLN A 348 -25.22 -7.12 -9.06
CA GLN A 348 -25.73 -7.41 -10.41
C GLN A 348 -26.64 -8.65 -10.47
N GLY A 349 -26.87 -9.33 -9.34
CA GLY A 349 -27.76 -10.49 -9.27
C GLY A 349 -27.20 -11.76 -9.94
N VAL A 350 -25.87 -11.89 -10.05
CA VAL A 350 -25.25 -13.08 -10.60
C VAL A 350 -25.50 -14.28 -9.67
N GLU A 351 -25.99 -15.37 -10.22
CA GLU A 351 -26.29 -16.60 -9.46
C GLU A 351 -25.00 -17.15 -8.83
N GLY A 352 -25.04 -17.52 -7.54
CA GLY A 352 -23.88 -17.99 -6.78
C GLY A 352 -22.90 -16.89 -6.29
N ALA A 353 -23.19 -15.60 -6.55
CA ALA A 353 -22.33 -14.51 -6.12
C ALA A 353 -22.27 -14.36 -4.59
N ARG A 354 -23.33 -14.76 -3.87
CA ARG A 354 -23.33 -14.76 -2.40
C ARG A 354 -22.29 -15.74 -1.85
N ASP A 355 -22.20 -16.94 -2.42
CA ASP A 355 -21.23 -17.95 -2.01
C ASP A 355 -19.80 -17.48 -2.30
N LEU A 356 -19.60 -16.75 -3.39
CA LEU A 356 -18.33 -16.10 -3.70
C LEU A 356 -17.95 -15.09 -2.60
N VAL A 357 -18.86 -14.20 -2.22
CA VAL A 357 -18.62 -13.19 -1.17
C VAL A 357 -18.24 -13.86 0.15
N ASP A 358 -19.03 -14.85 0.61
CA ASP A 358 -18.78 -15.54 1.87
C ASP A 358 -17.45 -16.32 1.85
N ALA A 359 -17.10 -16.96 0.71
CA ALA A 359 -15.83 -17.64 0.55
C ALA A 359 -14.63 -16.67 0.52
N VAL A 360 -14.79 -15.51 -0.11
CA VAL A 360 -13.75 -14.47 -0.13
C VAL A 360 -13.46 -13.93 1.26
N PHE A 361 -14.50 -13.72 2.09
CA PHE A 361 -14.30 -13.35 3.50
C PHE A 361 -13.45 -14.38 4.25
N VAL A 362 -13.82 -15.66 4.17
CA VAL A 362 -13.06 -16.75 4.81
C VAL A 362 -11.61 -16.76 4.31
N LEU A 363 -11.43 -16.65 3.00
CA LEU A 363 -10.12 -16.71 2.38
C LEU A 363 -9.24 -15.54 2.81
N VAL A 364 -9.77 -14.31 2.84
CA VAL A 364 -9.05 -13.13 3.31
C VAL A 364 -8.61 -13.31 4.76
N ILE A 365 -9.49 -13.78 5.65
CA ILE A 365 -9.15 -14.04 7.05
C ILE A 365 -8.02 -15.06 7.16
N VAL A 366 -8.17 -16.23 6.52
CA VAL A 366 -7.22 -17.34 6.61
C VAL A 366 -5.87 -16.98 5.98
N LEU A 367 -5.87 -16.44 4.76
CA LEU A 367 -4.62 -16.11 4.06
C LEU A 367 -3.89 -14.97 4.76
N THR A 368 -4.59 -13.92 5.18
CA THR A 368 -3.95 -12.81 5.90
C THR A 368 -3.35 -13.27 7.22
N ALA A 369 -4.05 -14.14 7.97
CA ALA A 369 -3.52 -14.71 9.21
C ALA A 369 -2.28 -15.58 8.94
N VAL A 370 -2.33 -16.49 7.97
CA VAL A 370 -1.26 -17.46 7.70
C VAL A 370 -0.08 -16.79 7.01
N GLN A 371 -0.32 -16.11 5.89
CA GLN A 371 0.77 -15.50 5.11
C GLN A 371 1.38 -14.31 5.84
N GLY A 372 0.56 -13.43 6.45
CA GLY A 372 1.05 -12.26 7.19
C GLY A 372 1.97 -12.64 8.35
N SER A 373 1.60 -13.64 9.15
CA SER A 373 2.42 -14.10 10.29
C SER A 373 3.67 -14.88 9.87
N THR A 374 3.64 -15.57 8.72
CA THR A 374 4.77 -16.39 8.24
C THR A 374 5.72 -15.67 7.31
N LEU A 375 5.33 -14.50 6.76
CA LEU A 375 6.14 -13.71 5.82
C LEU A 375 7.53 -13.33 6.40
N PRO A 376 7.65 -12.87 7.67
CA PRO A 376 8.94 -12.58 8.28
C PRO A 376 9.87 -13.79 8.39
N PHE A 377 9.31 -14.94 8.71
CA PHE A 377 10.05 -16.20 8.76
C PHE A 377 10.58 -16.58 7.38
N LEU A 378 9.73 -16.51 6.36
CA LEU A 378 10.11 -16.84 4.98
C LEU A 378 11.19 -15.89 4.44
N ALA A 379 11.08 -14.58 4.66
CA ALA A 379 12.08 -13.59 4.26
C ALA A 379 13.47 -13.94 4.81
N ARG A 380 13.54 -14.27 6.11
CA ARG A 380 14.78 -14.71 6.78
C ARG A 380 15.30 -16.02 6.23
N ARG A 381 14.42 -17.00 6.01
CA ARG A 381 14.79 -18.33 5.49
C ARG A 381 15.36 -18.27 4.07
N LEU A 382 14.84 -17.38 3.24
CA LEU A 382 15.32 -17.16 1.87
C LEU A 382 16.58 -16.28 1.81
N GLY A 383 17.01 -15.69 2.93
CA GLY A 383 18.15 -14.80 3.01
C GLY A 383 17.95 -13.46 2.30
N LEU A 384 16.69 -12.98 2.26
CA LEU A 384 16.31 -11.71 1.60
C LEU A 384 16.31 -10.52 2.57
N VAL A 385 16.57 -10.77 3.86
CA VAL A 385 16.66 -9.74 4.88
C VAL A 385 18.08 -9.18 4.90
N ASN A 386 18.24 -7.96 4.44
CA ASN A 386 19.49 -7.21 4.55
C ASN A 386 19.45 -6.41 5.85
N LEU A 387 20.17 -6.87 6.88
CA LEU A 387 20.30 -6.15 8.15
C LEU A 387 20.91 -4.74 7.96
N HIS A 388 21.58 -4.49 6.84
CA HIS A 388 22.15 -3.19 6.49
C HIS A 388 21.13 -2.24 5.85
N GLU A 389 20.14 -2.74 5.12
CA GLU A 389 19.04 -1.94 4.55
C GLU A 389 17.94 -1.67 5.56
N ALA A 390 17.69 -2.61 6.49
CA ALA A 390 16.78 -2.38 7.64
C ALA A 390 17.30 -1.30 8.60
N GLN A 391 18.57 -0.92 8.46
CA GLN A 391 19.26 0.07 9.28
C GLN A 391 19.61 1.35 8.51
N GLU A 392 19.01 1.57 7.32
CA GLU A 392 19.13 2.86 6.67
C GLU A 392 18.60 3.97 7.57
N VAL A 393 19.39 5.02 7.67
CA VAL A 393 19.03 6.23 8.41
C VAL A 393 17.68 6.72 7.96
N GLN A 394 16.71 6.73 8.87
CA GLN A 394 15.42 7.35 8.63
C GLN A 394 15.63 8.86 8.63
N VAL A 395 15.50 9.48 7.44
CA VAL A 395 15.60 10.93 7.27
C VAL A 395 14.20 11.46 7.10
N ASP A 396 13.63 12.01 8.18
CA ASP A 396 12.38 12.74 8.13
C ASP A 396 12.69 14.23 7.88
N SER A 397 11.99 14.85 6.94
CA SER A 397 12.14 16.27 6.63
C SER A 397 10.91 17.05 7.05
N SER A 398 11.12 18.15 7.78
CA SER A 398 10.08 19.13 8.08
C SER A 398 10.45 20.44 7.41
N PRO A 399 9.63 20.98 6.50
CA PRO A 399 9.92 22.25 5.84
C PRO A 399 9.80 23.41 6.82
N LEU A 400 10.72 24.36 6.72
CA LEU A 400 10.67 25.66 7.36
C LEU A 400 10.39 26.72 6.27
N ASP A 401 9.19 26.66 5.71
CA ASP A 401 8.82 27.36 4.47
C ASP A 401 9.04 28.88 4.51
N GLU A 402 8.89 29.51 5.68
CA GLU A 402 9.14 30.98 5.84
C GLU A 402 10.63 31.34 5.79
N LEU A 403 11.53 30.37 6.00
CA LEU A 403 12.98 30.62 6.06
C LEU A 403 13.73 30.09 4.85
N GLY A 404 13.06 29.48 3.87
CA GLY A 404 13.70 28.80 2.74
C GLY A 404 14.66 27.68 3.18
N ALA A 405 14.38 27.07 4.32
CA ALA A 405 15.19 26.02 4.93
C ALA A 405 14.36 24.76 5.20
N GLU A 406 15.01 23.63 5.25
CA GLU A 406 14.42 22.34 5.63
C GLU A 406 15.15 21.75 6.84
N LEU A 407 14.40 21.02 7.65
CA LEU A 407 14.91 20.26 8.77
C LEU A 407 14.99 18.79 8.36
N LEU A 408 16.20 18.21 8.41
CA LEU A 408 16.41 16.78 8.28
C LEU A 408 16.63 16.18 9.66
N GLN A 409 15.81 15.21 10.03
CA GLN A 409 15.96 14.48 11.26
C GLN A 409 16.56 13.11 10.94
N VAL A 410 17.69 12.78 11.58
CA VAL A 410 18.49 11.59 11.31
C VAL A 410 18.67 10.80 12.59
N HIS A 411 18.18 9.57 12.66
CA HIS A 411 18.36 8.68 13.81
C HIS A 411 19.47 7.67 13.52
N ILE A 412 20.49 7.61 14.40
CA ILE A 412 21.62 6.69 14.25
C ILE A 412 21.26 5.33 14.85
N GLN A 413 20.95 4.37 14.00
CA GLN A 413 20.59 3.03 14.41
C GLN A 413 21.79 2.14 14.74
N ARG A 414 21.55 1.01 15.43
CA ARG A 414 22.57 0.01 15.69
C ARG A 414 23.08 -0.60 14.39
N GLY A 415 24.39 -0.55 14.17
CA GLY A 415 25.02 -1.02 12.92
C GLY A 415 25.34 0.09 11.91
N SER A 416 24.83 1.31 12.10
CA SER A 416 25.19 2.47 11.30
C SER A 416 26.68 2.79 11.42
N LYS A 417 27.36 3.03 10.31
CA LYS A 417 28.75 3.48 10.29
C LYS A 417 28.91 4.98 10.59
N LEU A 418 27.80 5.69 10.81
CA LEU A 418 27.80 7.02 11.44
C LEU A 418 28.29 6.94 12.90
N HIS A 419 28.09 5.80 13.58
CA HIS A 419 28.62 5.61 14.92
C HIS A 419 30.15 5.79 14.92
N GLY A 420 30.63 6.66 15.80
CA GLY A 420 32.05 6.93 15.96
C GLY A 420 32.61 8.00 15.00
N VAL A 421 31.83 8.51 14.05
CA VAL A 421 32.23 9.60 13.15
C VAL A 421 32.17 10.93 13.91
N TYR A 422 33.16 11.81 13.70
CA TYR A 422 33.15 13.16 14.22
C TYR A 422 32.30 14.10 13.35
N MET A 423 31.77 15.17 13.93
CA MET A 423 30.97 16.15 13.19
C MET A 423 31.70 16.72 11.96
N THR A 424 32.99 17.00 12.08
CA THR A 424 33.83 17.47 10.95
C THR A 424 33.98 16.44 9.85
N GLU A 425 33.86 15.16 10.16
CA GLU A 425 34.04 14.07 9.18
C GLU A 425 32.74 13.80 8.37
N LEU A 426 31.60 14.29 8.84
CA LEU A 426 30.35 14.22 8.07
C LEU A 426 30.48 14.95 6.74
N ARG A 427 31.21 16.07 6.70
CA ARG A 427 31.45 16.88 5.48
C ARG A 427 30.15 17.12 4.71
N LEU A 428 29.16 17.68 5.40
CA LEU A 428 27.92 18.10 4.79
C LEU A 428 28.18 19.16 3.71
N PRO A 429 27.34 19.29 2.68
CA PRO A 429 27.45 20.32 1.67
C PRO A 429 27.28 21.71 2.27
N SER A 430 27.77 22.73 1.56
CA SER A 430 27.50 24.13 1.91
C SER A 430 26.01 24.39 1.90
N GLY A 431 25.48 24.99 2.95
CA GLY A 431 24.04 25.18 3.16
C GLY A 431 23.39 24.11 4.05
N ALA A 432 24.13 23.13 4.55
CA ALA A 432 23.64 22.14 5.52
C ALA A 432 24.52 22.09 6.76
N THR A 433 23.90 22.10 7.95
CA THR A 433 24.61 22.01 9.24
C THR A 433 23.82 21.18 10.26
N VAL A 434 24.54 20.45 11.12
CA VAL A 434 23.92 19.80 12.28
C VAL A 434 23.72 20.83 13.38
N SER A 435 22.46 21.18 13.63
CA SER A 435 22.12 22.22 14.61
C SER A 435 21.94 21.68 16.02
N LEU A 436 21.47 20.43 16.16
CA LEU A 436 21.20 19.79 17.45
C LEU A 436 21.46 18.30 17.39
N VAL A 437 21.95 17.74 18.52
CA VAL A 437 22.04 16.31 18.78
C VAL A 437 21.24 15.99 20.01
N VAL A 438 20.33 15.00 19.91
CA VAL A 438 19.60 14.48 21.05
C VAL A 438 20.19 13.13 21.40
N ARG A 439 20.70 12.98 22.62
CA ARG A 439 21.30 11.76 23.16
C ARG A 439 20.66 11.43 24.50
N SER A 440 20.08 10.24 24.62
CA SER A 440 19.44 9.79 25.88
C SER A 440 18.44 10.81 26.44
N GLY A 441 17.64 11.43 25.56
CA GLY A 441 16.62 12.44 25.91
C GLY A 441 17.17 13.83 26.25
N LYS A 442 18.49 14.08 26.15
CA LYS A 442 19.11 15.38 26.35
C LYS A 442 19.55 15.98 25.02
N SER A 443 19.15 17.22 24.76
CA SER A 443 19.53 17.95 23.55
C SER A 443 20.75 18.82 23.83
N PHE A 444 21.71 18.86 22.89
CA PHE A 444 22.87 19.73 22.96
C PHE A 444 23.33 20.14 21.55
N THR A 445 23.94 21.32 21.43
CA THR A 445 24.57 21.78 20.19
C THR A 445 25.91 21.07 20.01
N PRO A 446 26.11 20.35 18.88
CA PRO A 446 27.34 19.59 18.69
C PRO A 446 28.53 20.53 18.42
N GLN A 447 29.67 20.15 18.94
CA GLN A 447 30.95 20.77 18.61
C GLN A 447 31.64 20.01 17.44
N PRO A 448 32.61 20.60 16.74
CA PRO A 448 33.37 19.93 15.69
C PRO A 448 33.97 18.59 16.11
N THR A 449 34.32 18.45 17.37
CA THR A 449 34.88 17.25 18.01
C THR A 449 33.85 16.32 18.61
N THR A 450 32.55 16.62 18.48
CA THR A 450 31.50 15.73 18.95
C THR A 450 31.49 14.45 18.13
N ARG A 451 31.56 13.31 18.80
CA ARG A 451 31.52 11.97 18.21
C ARG A 451 30.11 11.43 18.24
N LEU A 452 29.60 11.00 17.11
CA LEU A 452 28.27 10.41 16.97
C LEU A 452 28.20 9.04 17.66
N GLN A 453 27.07 8.75 18.29
CA GLN A 453 26.80 7.50 18.98
C GLN A 453 25.54 6.84 18.45
N VAL A 454 25.39 5.54 18.71
CA VAL A 454 24.16 4.82 18.46
C VAL A 454 23.04 5.46 19.31
N ASP A 455 21.84 5.48 18.78
CA ASP A 455 20.64 6.10 19.35
C ASP A 455 20.67 7.64 19.42
N ASP A 456 21.70 8.31 18.85
CA ASP A 456 21.68 9.77 18.65
C ASP A 456 20.64 10.12 17.59
N GLN A 457 19.90 11.20 17.84
CA GLN A 457 19.06 11.87 16.84
C GLN A 457 19.72 13.19 16.45
N LEU A 458 20.00 13.36 15.15
CA LEU A 458 20.59 14.58 14.61
C LEU A 458 19.49 15.45 14.00
N LEU A 459 19.48 16.71 14.33
CA LEU A 459 18.68 17.73 13.67
C LEU A 459 19.58 18.56 12.75
N ILE A 460 19.37 18.42 11.46
CA ILE A 460 20.19 19.09 10.43
C ILE A 460 19.32 20.15 9.76
N VAL A 461 19.77 21.38 9.77
CA VAL A 461 19.16 22.47 9.01
C VAL A 461 19.87 22.54 7.67
N THR A 462 19.11 22.58 6.59
CA THR A 462 19.64 22.68 5.23
C THR A 462 18.80 23.62 4.38
N THR A 463 19.44 24.26 3.39
CA THR A 463 18.68 24.99 2.36
C THR A 463 18.01 23.99 1.42
N GLU A 464 16.91 24.41 0.76
CA GLU A 464 16.19 23.57 -0.21
C GLU A 464 17.14 23.03 -1.31
N GLU A 465 18.08 23.85 -1.78
CA GLU A 465 19.04 23.45 -2.81
C GLU A 465 20.06 22.40 -2.34
N ALA A 466 20.47 22.46 -1.06
CA ALA A 466 21.49 21.59 -0.50
C ALA A 466 20.89 20.29 0.08
N ARG A 467 19.58 20.17 0.21
CA ARG A 467 18.88 19.06 0.85
C ARG A 467 19.28 17.71 0.30
N ASP A 468 19.09 17.50 -1.02
CA ASP A 468 19.33 16.20 -1.66
C ASP A 468 20.80 15.80 -1.55
N ALA A 469 21.70 16.79 -1.61
CA ALA A 469 23.15 16.55 -1.44
C ALA A 469 23.50 16.19 0.01
N ALA A 470 22.83 16.82 0.98
CA ALA A 470 23.00 16.52 2.41
C ALA A 470 22.48 15.11 2.73
N GLU A 471 21.32 14.75 2.24
CA GLU A 471 20.71 13.42 2.43
C GLU A 471 21.59 12.33 1.83
N ARG A 472 22.01 12.47 0.56
CA ARG A 472 22.96 11.53 -0.07
C ARG A 472 24.26 11.41 0.74
N ARG A 473 24.79 12.52 1.21
CA ARG A 473 26.04 12.48 2.00
C ARG A 473 25.88 11.72 3.31
N ILE A 474 24.76 11.90 4.02
CA ILE A 474 24.45 11.19 5.25
C ILE A 474 24.34 9.70 4.97
N ARG A 475 23.58 9.30 3.94
CA ARG A 475 23.44 7.89 3.54
C ARG A 475 24.78 7.27 3.13
N ALA A 476 25.62 7.99 2.40
CA ALA A 476 26.94 7.53 2.03
C ALA A 476 27.82 7.25 3.26
N VAL A 477 27.80 8.17 4.24
CA VAL A 477 28.55 7.97 5.50
C VAL A 477 27.96 6.85 6.34
N ASP A 478 26.65 6.71 6.36
CA ASP A 478 25.96 5.61 7.04
C ASP A 478 26.40 4.23 6.51
N ARG A 479 26.48 4.08 5.18
CA ARG A 479 26.88 2.82 4.51
C ARG A 479 28.38 2.52 4.56
N ALA A 480 29.23 3.53 4.38
CA ALA A 480 30.68 3.34 4.19
C ALA A 480 31.58 3.99 5.26
N GLY A 481 30.99 4.73 6.21
CA GLY A 481 31.67 5.45 7.27
C GLY A 481 32.38 6.72 6.76
N ARG A 482 33.27 7.30 7.57
CA ARG A 482 34.02 8.53 7.24
C ARG A 482 34.76 8.51 5.90
N TYR A 483 35.08 7.33 5.41
CA TYR A 483 35.78 7.11 4.13
C TYR A 483 34.85 6.86 2.94
N ALA A 484 33.54 7.13 3.04
CA ALA A 484 32.54 6.90 1.98
C ALA A 484 33.01 7.42 0.61
N ARG A 485 33.52 8.66 0.55
CA ARG A 485 34.01 9.27 -0.69
C ARG A 485 35.20 8.52 -1.30
N TRP A 486 36.10 7.98 -0.48
CA TRP A 486 37.26 7.20 -0.94
C TRP A 486 36.85 5.83 -1.47
N LYS A 487 35.72 5.32 -1.03
CA LYS A 487 35.14 4.03 -1.46
C LYS A 487 34.19 4.17 -2.64
N GLY A 488 34.04 5.39 -3.20
CA GLY A 488 33.09 5.65 -4.29
C GLY A 488 31.63 5.57 -3.91
N GLU A 489 31.31 5.61 -2.60
CA GLU A 489 29.93 5.57 -2.13
C GLU A 489 29.30 6.96 -2.28
N THR A 490 28.25 7.06 -3.11
CA THR A 490 27.55 8.31 -3.45
C THR A 490 26.32 8.55 -2.57
N GLY A 491 25.78 7.51 -1.95
CA GLY A 491 24.56 7.59 -1.12
C GLY A 491 23.26 7.59 -1.94
N ASP A 492 23.35 7.23 -3.23
CA ASP A 492 22.19 7.11 -4.12
C ASP A 492 21.42 5.78 -3.92
#